data_0b5281d1908c890cca79fc3f9e68ce96
#
_entry.id   0b5281d1908c890cca79fc3f9e68ce96
#
_cell.length_a   1.000
_cell.length_b   1.000
_cell.length_c   1.000
_cell.angle_alpha   90.00
_cell.angle_beta   90.00
_cell.angle_gamma   90.00
#
_symmetry.space_group_name_H-M   'P 1'
#
loop_
_entity.id
_entity.type
_entity.pdbx_description
1 polymer ?
#
loop_
_entity_poly.entity_id
_entity_poly.type
_entity_poly.pdbx_seq_one_letter_code
_entity_poly.pdbx_strand_id
1 'polypeptide(L)'
;DDFSTMPKTKRAIRKKQMATEAAASAASDKYFFFYSTRSPFSNFHPASFVDEEGNLFFCSEQYMMYHKALLFEDHEIAELILSEQSDPMQCKIAGRAVRNLDNDIWLENARQIVGQGVHLKFSQNPSLKAKLLATNNLTLVEAAANDRIWGIGFPASKALTVPTKIWGSNWLGQVLMNARERIRHEDDKERL
;
A
#
# COMPACT_ATOMS: atom_id res chain seq x y z
N ASP A 1 30.87 17.30 26.07
CA ASP A 1 30.86 18.66 25.53
C ASP A 1 29.75 19.47 26.22
N ASP A 2 30.16 20.42 27.06
CA ASP A 2 29.24 21.22 27.84
C ASP A 2 28.46 22.19 26.94
N PHE A 3 27.15 21.98 26.89
CA PHE A 3 26.21 22.74 26.06
C PHE A 3 26.16 24.24 26.47
N SER A 4 26.59 24.56 27.73
CA SER A 4 26.58 25.91 28.27
C SER A 4 27.67 26.81 27.70
N THR A 5 28.77 26.25 27.20
CA THR A 5 29.94 26.98 26.70
C THR A 5 29.92 27.25 25.19
N MET A 6 28.90 26.74 24.48
CA MET A 6 28.80 26.95 23.04
C MET A 6 28.32 28.35 22.66
N PRO A 7 28.83 28.95 21.56
CA PRO A 7 28.31 30.20 21.00
C PRO A 7 26.80 30.11 20.71
N LYS A 8 26.05 31.14 20.97
CA LYS A 8 24.59 31.20 20.81
C LYS A 8 24.10 30.68 19.46
N THR A 9 24.80 30.98 18.38
CA THR A 9 24.45 30.52 17.02
C THR A 9 24.63 28.97 16.86
N LYS A 10 25.73 28.41 17.35
CA LYS A 10 25.94 26.95 17.34
C LYS A 10 24.93 26.20 18.22
N ARG A 11 24.58 26.80 19.36
CA ARG A 11 23.55 26.27 20.27
C ARG A 11 22.17 26.24 19.63
N ALA A 12 21.81 27.27 18.88
CA ALA A 12 20.55 27.37 18.15
C ALA A 12 20.47 26.31 17.02
N ILE A 13 21.56 26.15 16.25
CA ILE A 13 21.66 25.15 15.18
C ILE A 13 21.54 23.73 15.76
N ARG A 14 22.30 23.42 16.82
CA ARG A 14 22.24 22.10 17.47
C ARG A 14 20.87 21.81 18.08
N LYS A 15 20.23 22.79 18.70
CA LYS A 15 18.85 22.66 19.22
C LYS A 15 17.84 22.38 18.11
N LYS A 16 18.00 23.03 16.94
CA LYS A 16 17.17 22.79 15.77
C LYS A 16 17.41 21.39 15.18
N GLN A 17 18.67 20.93 15.11
CA GLN A 17 19.00 19.58 14.66
C GLN A 17 18.42 18.52 15.58
N MET A 18 18.62 18.63 16.91
CA MET A 18 18.06 17.70 17.89
C MET A 18 16.53 17.65 17.84
N ALA A 19 15.86 18.80 17.65
CA ALA A 19 14.42 18.86 17.49
C ALA A 19 13.97 18.16 16.19
N THR A 20 14.72 18.30 15.11
CA THR A 20 14.44 17.65 13.83
C THR A 20 14.67 16.14 13.92
N GLU A 21 15.74 15.68 14.58
CA GLU A 21 16.02 14.26 14.83
C GLU A 21 14.98 13.62 15.73
N ALA A 22 14.57 14.29 16.81
CA ALA A 22 13.50 13.82 17.69
C ALA A 22 12.14 13.75 16.98
N ALA A 23 11.83 14.75 16.14
CA ALA A 23 10.61 14.72 15.31
C ALA A 23 10.64 13.61 14.25
N ALA A 24 11.80 13.37 13.63
CA ALA A 24 11.99 12.26 12.68
C ALA A 24 11.88 10.88 13.36
N SER A 25 12.44 10.73 14.56
CA SER A 25 12.33 9.51 15.37
C SER A 25 10.85 9.27 15.76
N ALA A 26 10.18 10.26 16.32
CA ALA A 26 8.76 10.16 16.70
C ALA A 26 7.84 9.89 15.49
N ALA A 27 8.23 10.34 14.29
CA ALA A 27 7.49 10.08 13.06
C ALA A 27 7.80 8.67 12.52
N SER A 28 9.02 8.13 12.71
CA SER A 28 9.35 6.73 12.39
C SER A 28 8.54 5.74 13.23
N ASP A 29 8.20 6.11 14.47
CA ASP A 29 7.37 5.29 15.35
C ASP A 29 5.87 5.31 15.01
N LYS A 30 5.46 6.19 14.07
CA LYS A 30 4.07 6.34 13.65
C LYS A 30 3.78 5.73 12.28
N TYR A 31 4.76 5.73 11.38
CA TYR A 31 4.58 5.37 9.98
C TYR A 31 5.44 4.17 9.60
N PHE A 32 4.87 3.26 8.83
CA PHE A 32 5.58 2.20 8.13
C PHE A 32 5.56 2.50 6.62
N PHE A 33 6.67 3.00 6.09
CA PHE A 33 6.80 3.27 4.67
C PHE A 33 7.15 2.02 3.90
N PHE A 34 6.46 1.79 2.80
CA PHE A 34 6.78 0.71 1.88
C PHE A 34 6.73 1.20 0.43
N TYR A 35 7.48 0.54 -0.41
CA TYR A 35 7.52 0.71 -1.86
C TYR A 35 8.32 -0.42 -2.48
N SER A 36 8.11 -0.69 -3.78
CA SER A 36 8.77 -1.75 -4.57
C SER A 36 8.16 -3.13 -4.43
N THR A 37 8.44 -3.97 -5.44
CA THR A 37 7.96 -5.36 -5.53
C THR A 37 8.48 -6.28 -4.41
N ARG A 38 9.58 -5.90 -3.74
CA ARG A 38 10.13 -6.65 -2.60
C ARG A 38 9.28 -6.52 -1.33
N SER A 39 8.53 -5.43 -1.22
CA SER A 39 7.66 -5.22 -0.06
C SER A 39 6.42 -6.12 -0.16
N PRO A 40 6.09 -6.90 0.88
CA PRO A 40 4.86 -7.70 0.91
C PRO A 40 3.59 -6.86 0.80
N PHE A 41 3.66 -5.58 1.10
CA PHE A 41 2.54 -4.63 1.03
C PHE A 41 2.28 -4.07 -0.36
N SER A 42 3.23 -4.21 -1.28
CA SER A 42 3.04 -3.81 -2.69
C SER A 42 2.03 -4.72 -3.40
N ASN A 43 1.20 -4.15 -4.27
CA ASN A 43 0.34 -4.92 -5.15
C ASN A 43 1.13 -5.81 -6.13
N PHE A 44 2.37 -5.42 -6.44
CA PHE A 44 3.28 -6.16 -7.32
C PHE A 44 4.01 -7.31 -6.64
N HIS A 45 3.92 -7.44 -5.31
CA HIS A 45 4.59 -8.51 -4.59
C HIS A 45 3.99 -9.87 -4.93
N PRO A 46 4.80 -10.86 -5.36
CA PRO A 46 4.30 -12.20 -5.67
C PRO A 46 3.68 -12.86 -4.44
N ALA A 47 2.42 -13.22 -4.55
CA ALA A 47 1.68 -13.94 -3.51
C ALA A 47 0.44 -14.56 -4.15
N SER A 48 0.38 -15.86 -4.26
CA SER A 48 -0.76 -16.54 -4.85
C SER A 48 -1.93 -16.59 -3.88
N PHE A 49 -3.14 -16.37 -4.40
CA PHE A 49 -4.40 -16.50 -3.69
C PHE A 49 -5.53 -16.76 -4.68
N VAL A 50 -6.66 -17.27 -4.22
CA VAL A 50 -7.86 -17.53 -5.03
C VAL A 50 -9.01 -16.63 -4.59
N ASP A 51 -9.87 -16.26 -5.55
CA ASP A 51 -11.14 -15.59 -5.26
C ASP A 51 -12.27 -16.60 -4.95
N GLU A 52 -13.49 -16.09 -4.75
CA GLU A 52 -14.67 -16.89 -4.44
C GLU A 52 -15.14 -17.73 -5.64
N GLU A 53 -14.80 -17.32 -6.86
CA GLU A 53 -15.06 -18.03 -8.12
C GLU A 53 -14.02 -19.12 -8.42
N GLY A 54 -12.93 -19.20 -7.63
CA GLY A 54 -11.85 -20.15 -7.80
C GLY A 54 -10.76 -19.69 -8.77
N ASN A 55 -10.76 -18.44 -9.22
CA ASN A 55 -9.70 -17.89 -10.05
C ASN A 55 -8.42 -17.73 -9.23
N LEU A 56 -7.29 -18.21 -9.78
CA LEU A 56 -5.98 -18.09 -9.15
C LEU A 56 -5.29 -16.81 -9.62
N PHE A 57 -4.86 -16.00 -8.66
CA PHE A 57 -4.05 -14.80 -8.89
C PHE A 57 -2.66 -14.99 -8.30
N PHE A 58 -1.63 -14.49 -8.99
CA PHE A 58 -0.25 -14.54 -8.48
C PHE A 58 0.19 -13.25 -7.75
N CYS A 59 -0.60 -12.18 -7.84
CA CYS A 59 -0.38 -10.91 -7.11
C CYS A 59 -1.64 -10.04 -7.07
N SER A 60 -1.67 -9.06 -6.17
CA SER A 60 -2.83 -8.15 -6.04
C SER A 60 -3.01 -7.22 -7.24
N GLU A 61 -1.95 -6.90 -7.99
CA GLU A 61 -2.07 -6.10 -9.22
C GLU A 61 -2.87 -6.85 -10.29
N GLN A 62 -2.62 -8.15 -10.47
CA GLN A 62 -3.40 -8.98 -11.39
C GLN A 62 -4.88 -8.98 -11.01
N TYR A 63 -5.20 -9.20 -9.73
CA TYR A 63 -6.56 -9.14 -9.21
C TYR A 63 -7.23 -7.79 -9.49
N MET A 64 -6.55 -6.69 -9.17
CA MET A 64 -7.04 -5.34 -9.39
C MET A 64 -7.37 -5.09 -10.87
N MET A 65 -6.47 -5.46 -11.78
CA MET A 65 -6.64 -5.23 -13.21
C MET A 65 -7.71 -6.14 -13.83
N TYR A 66 -7.80 -7.39 -13.37
CA TYR A 66 -8.84 -8.34 -13.76
C TYR A 66 -10.23 -7.82 -13.41
N HIS A 67 -10.45 -7.45 -12.14
CA HIS A 67 -11.75 -6.92 -11.70
C HIS A 67 -12.07 -5.54 -12.29
N LYS A 68 -11.05 -4.75 -12.63
CA LYS A 68 -11.25 -3.53 -13.41
C LYS A 68 -11.82 -3.86 -14.80
N ALA A 69 -11.28 -4.85 -15.49
CA ALA A 69 -11.78 -5.26 -16.80
C ALA A 69 -13.22 -5.80 -16.70
N LEU A 70 -13.52 -6.60 -15.69
CA LEU A 70 -14.90 -7.08 -15.44
C LEU A 70 -15.89 -5.94 -15.13
N LEU A 71 -15.46 -4.93 -14.37
CA LEU A 71 -16.31 -3.76 -14.05
C LEU A 71 -16.79 -3.02 -15.31
N PHE A 72 -15.99 -3.04 -16.37
CA PHE A 72 -16.30 -2.42 -17.65
C PHE A 72 -16.68 -3.43 -18.74
N GLU A 73 -17.06 -4.66 -18.35
CA GLU A 73 -17.49 -5.74 -19.22
C GLU A 73 -16.50 -6.10 -20.34
N ASP A 74 -15.21 -5.82 -20.13
CA ASP A 74 -14.13 -6.16 -21.07
C ASP A 74 -13.57 -7.55 -20.79
N HIS A 75 -14.35 -8.57 -21.14
CA HIS A 75 -14.01 -9.97 -20.87
C HIS A 75 -12.74 -10.44 -21.58
N GLU A 76 -12.44 -9.92 -22.79
CA GLU A 76 -11.21 -10.26 -23.50
C GLU A 76 -9.96 -9.80 -22.72
N ILE A 77 -9.98 -8.57 -22.19
CA ILE A 77 -8.89 -8.06 -21.38
C ILE A 77 -8.86 -8.77 -20.02
N ALA A 78 -10.01 -9.12 -19.44
CA ALA A 78 -10.05 -9.90 -18.21
C ALA A 78 -9.38 -11.27 -18.37
N GLU A 79 -9.71 -12.03 -19.43
CA GLU A 79 -9.09 -13.31 -19.76
C GLU A 79 -7.58 -13.18 -20.01
N LEU A 80 -7.16 -12.14 -20.77
CA LEU A 80 -5.75 -11.86 -21.00
C LEU A 80 -4.99 -11.63 -19.69
N ILE A 81 -5.55 -10.83 -18.76
CA ILE A 81 -4.94 -10.58 -17.47
C ILE A 81 -4.89 -11.87 -16.63
N LEU A 82 -5.94 -12.66 -16.62
CA LEU A 82 -6.00 -13.90 -15.83
C LEU A 82 -5.01 -14.96 -16.36
N SER A 83 -4.73 -14.96 -17.66
CA SER A 83 -3.75 -15.86 -18.29
C SER A 83 -2.29 -15.49 -18.01
N GLU A 84 -1.99 -14.24 -17.61
CA GLU A 84 -0.64 -13.84 -17.21
C GLU A 84 -0.29 -14.45 -15.85
N GLN A 85 0.88 -15.07 -15.73
CA GLN A 85 1.23 -15.86 -14.55
C GLN A 85 2.47 -15.36 -13.79
N SER A 86 3.15 -14.31 -14.29
CA SER A 86 4.48 -13.97 -13.77
C SER A 86 4.82 -12.48 -13.71
N ASP A 87 4.23 -11.64 -14.55
CA ASP A 87 4.61 -10.21 -14.66
C ASP A 87 3.47 -9.26 -14.31
N PRO A 88 3.49 -8.66 -13.10
CA PRO A 88 2.50 -7.66 -12.68
C PRO A 88 2.44 -6.45 -13.62
N MET A 89 3.54 -6.13 -14.32
CA MET A 89 3.57 -5.00 -15.24
C MET A 89 2.74 -5.29 -16.49
N GLN A 90 2.74 -6.53 -16.99
CA GLN A 90 1.87 -6.92 -18.11
C GLN A 90 0.39 -6.82 -17.72
N CYS A 91 0.02 -7.25 -16.51
CA CYS A 91 -1.33 -7.06 -15.99
C CYS A 91 -1.71 -5.56 -15.95
N LYS A 92 -0.80 -4.71 -15.48
CA LYS A 92 -1.00 -3.25 -15.44
C LYS A 92 -1.15 -2.63 -16.82
N ILE A 93 -0.36 -3.06 -17.79
CA ILE A 93 -0.44 -2.61 -19.19
C ILE A 93 -1.80 -3.02 -19.78
N ALA A 94 -2.20 -4.27 -19.63
CA ALA A 94 -3.51 -4.76 -20.08
C ALA A 94 -4.66 -4.00 -19.42
N GLY A 95 -4.59 -3.77 -18.10
CA GLY A 95 -5.59 -3.01 -17.36
C GLY A 95 -5.71 -1.53 -17.76
N ARG A 96 -4.68 -0.96 -18.43
CA ARG A 96 -4.76 0.38 -19.06
C ARG A 96 -5.45 0.35 -20.42
N ALA A 97 -5.49 -0.80 -21.07
CA ALA A 97 -6.14 -1.02 -22.34
C ALA A 97 -7.63 -1.40 -22.23
N VAL A 98 -8.17 -1.49 -21.03
CA VAL A 98 -9.60 -1.77 -20.80
C VAL A 98 -10.47 -0.78 -21.55
N ARG A 99 -11.37 -1.30 -22.37
CA ARG A 99 -12.31 -0.53 -23.20
C ARG A 99 -13.45 0.03 -22.34
N ASN A 100 -14.10 1.08 -22.82
CA ASN A 100 -15.25 1.73 -22.15
C ASN A 100 -14.96 2.20 -20.71
N LEU A 101 -13.68 2.43 -20.38
CA LEU A 101 -13.26 2.89 -19.07
C LEU A 101 -13.87 4.25 -18.75
N ASP A 102 -14.65 4.31 -17.68
CA ASP A 102 -15.06 5.54 -17.03
C ASP A 102 -14.25 5.72 -15.75
N ASN A 103 -13.51 6.83 -15.67
CA ASN A 103 -12.61 7.07 -14.54
C ASN A 103 -13.36 7.34 -13.23
N ASP A 104 -14.55 7.94 -13.27
CA ASP A 104 -15.33 8.23 -12.07
C ASP A 104 -15.89 6.92 -11.50
N ILE A 105 -16.48 6.08 -12.35
CA ILE A 105 -16.94 4.73 -11.97
C ILE A 105 -15.77 3.91 -11.41
N TRP A 106 -14.59 3.96 -12.07
CA TRP A 106 -13.41 3.26 -11.57
C TRP A 106 -13.02 3.74 -10.17
N LEU A 107 -12.91 5.05 -9.95
CA LEU A 107 -12.50 5.62 -8.67
C LEU A 107 -13.49 5.31 -7.54
N GLU A 108 -14.77 5.22 -7.83
CA GLU A 108 -15.80 4.81 -6.87
C GLU A 108 -15.63 3.35 -6.41
N ASN A 109 -15.22 2.45 -7.30
CA ASN A 109 -15.14 1.01 -7.03
C ASN A 109 -13.73 0.52 -6.67
N ALA A 110 -12.68 1.23 -7.09
CA ALA A 110 -11.30 0.77 -7.01
C ALA A 110 -10.85 0.36 -5.59
N ARG A 111 -11.22 1.14 -4.56
CA ARG A 111 -10.82 0.82 -3.18
C ARG A 111 -11.47 -0.45 -2.65
N GLN A 112 -12.72 -0.70 -3.02
CA GLN A 112 -13.42 -1.93 -2.63
C GLN A 112 -12.77 -3.14 -3.31
N ILE A 113 -12.55 -3.06 -4.62
CA ILE A 113 -11.92 -4.12 -5.41
C ILE A 113 -10.53 -4.45 -4.84
N VAL A 114 -9.66 -3.45 -4.70
CA VAL A 114 -8.30 -3.66 -4.17
C VAL A 114 -8.33 -4.12 -2.72
N GLY A 115 -9.25 -3.59 -1.91
CA GLY A 115 -9.41 -4.02 -0.53
C GLY A 115 -9.74 -5.51 -0.39
N GLN A 116 -10.60 -6.04 -1.27
CA GLN A 116 -10.91 -7.47 -1.31
C GLN A 116 -9.69 -8.30 -1.74
N GLY A 117 -8.99 -7.92 -2.83
CA GLY A 117 -7.78 -8.61 -3.27
C GLY A 117 -6.66 -8.59 -2.23
N VAL A 118 -6.46 -7.47 -1.54
CA VAL A 118 -5.50 -7.35 -0.44
C VAL A 118 -5.91 -8.26 0.73
N HIS A 119 -7.20 -8.29 1.11
CA HIS A 119 -7.67 -9.20 2.14
C HIS A 119 -7.42 -10.66 1.79
N LEU A 120 -7.79 -11.11 0.58
CA LEU A 120 -7.55 -12.47 0.10
C LEU A 120 -6.06 -12.83 0.11
N LYS A 121 -5.21 -11.94 -0.39
CA LYS A 121 -3.76 -12.11 -0.37
C LYS A 121 -3.22 -12.37 1.04
N PHE A 122 -3.61 -11.55 2.01
CA PHE A 122 -3.04 -11.65 3.35
C PHE A 122 -3.70 -12.75 4.20
N SER A 123 -4.99 -13.03 4.04
CA SER A 123 -5.68 -14.11 4.75
C SER A 123 -5.23 -15.49 4.30
N GLN A 124 -4.96 -15.67 3.01
CA GLN A 124 -4.54 -16.97 2.44
C GLN A 124 -3.03 -17.24 2.52
N ASN A 125 -2.21 -16.26 2.92
CA ASN A 125 -0.75 -16.39 3.01
C ASN A 125 -0.27 -16.17 4.45
N PRO A 126 -0.11 -17.22 5.27
CA PRO A 126 0.19 -17.08 6.70
C PRO A 126 1.44 -16.25 7.02
N SER A 127 2.50 -16.38 6.20
CA SER A 127 3.73 -15.60 6.37
C SER A 127 3.53 -14.11 6.09
N LEU A 128 2.67 -13.75 5.12
CA LEU A 128 2.33 -12.36 4.81
C LEU A 128 1.37 -11.80 5.85
N LYS A 129 0.38 -12.60 6.27
CA LYS A 129 -0.53 -12.29 7.38
C LYS A 129 0.25 -11.90 8.63
N ALA A 130 1.22 -12.71 9.05
CA ALA A 130 2.06 -12.41 10.20
C ALA A 130 2.80 -11.07 10.04
N LYS A 131 3.35 -10.78 8.86
CA LYS A 131 4.01 -9.50 8.58
C LYS A 131 3.05 -8.30 8.64
N LEU A 132 1.81 -8.45 8.15
CA LEU A 132 0.80 -7.40 8.22
C LEU A 132 0.41 -7.13 9.68
N LEU A 133 0.14 -8.16 10.44
CA LEU A 133 -0.21 -8.05 11.86
C LEU A 133 0.92 -7.47 12.71
N ALA A 134 2.19 -7.79 12.39
CA ALA A 134 3.37 -7.25 13.07
C ALA A 134 3.55 -5.73 12.89
N THR A 135 2.87 -5.11 11.93
CA THR A 135 2.85 -3.64 11.82
C THR A 135 2.05 -2.96 12.94
N ASN A 136 1.42 -3.74 13.82
CA ASN A 136 0.61 -3.26 14.96
C ASN A 136 -0.37 -2.15 14.55
N ASN A 137 -0.22 -0.95 15.09
CA ASN A 137 -1.09 0.20 14.81
C ASN A 137 -0.39 1.27 13.96
N LEU A 138 0.76 0.94 13.35
CA LEU A 138 1.44 1.87 12.47
C LEU A 138 0.57 2.23 11.27
N THR A 139 0.64 3.49 10.85
CA THR A 139 0.06 3.94 9.60
C THR A 139 0.91 3.40 8.44
N LEU A 140 0.31 2.56 7.60
CA LEU A 140 0.98 2.02 6.42
C LEU A 140 0.94 3.08 5.30
N VAL A 141 2.10 3.35 4.70
CA VAL A 141 2.25 4.44 3.73
C VAL A 141 2.96 3.96 2.49
N GLU A 142 2.26 3.99 1.35
CA GLU A 142 2.90 3.73 0.07
C GLU A 142 3.70 4.96 -0.39
N ALA A 143 5.03 4.85 -0.32
CA ALA A 143 5.96 5.92 -0.65
C ALA A 143 6.28 5.96 -2.16
N ALA A 144 5.24 5.95 -2.98
CA ALA A 144 5.32 6.04 -4.44
C ALA A 144 5.43 7.51 -4.87
N ALA A 145 6.58 7.90 -5.43
CA ALA A 145 6.86 9.29 -5.80
C ALA A 145 5.94 9.84 -6.92
N ASN A 146 5.47 8.96 -7.80
CA ASN A 146 4.68 9.32 -8.99
C ASN A 146 3.21 8.89 -8.90
N ASP A 147 2.75 8.48 -7.70
CA ASP A 147 1.37 8.09 -7.48
C ASP A 147 0.80 8.84 -6.27
N ARG A 148 -0.20 9.67 -6.52
CA ARG A 148 -0.87 10.46 -5.49
C ARG A 148 -2.25 9.91 -5.10
N ILE A 149 -2.67 8.82 -5.73
CA ILE A 149 -3.93 8.14 -5.44
C ILE A 149 -3.66 6.94 -4.54
N TRP A 150 -2.93 5.94 -5.04
CA TRP A 150 -2.56 4.75 -4.27
C TRP A 150 -1.45 5.03 -3.26
N GLY A 151 -0.50 5.89 -3.61
CA GLY A 151 0.58 6.37 -2.76
C GLY A 151 0.44 7.82 -2.31
N ILE A 152 1.51 8.31 -1.70
CA ILE A 152 1.56 9.67 -1.15
C ILE A 152 2.16 10.71 -2.10
N GLY A 153 2.69 10.31 -3.27
CA GLY A 153 3.36 11.21 -4.22
C GLY A 153 4.76 11.66 -3.78
N PHE A 154 5.34 11.00 -2.79
CA PHE A 154 6.69 11.26 -2.28
C PHE A 154 7.41 9.96 -1.96
N PRO A 155 8.74 9.87 -2.20
CA PRO A 155 9.53 8.74 -1.69
C PRO A 155 9.69 8.85 -0.16
N ALA A 156 9.90 7.73 0.50
CA ALA A 156 10.06 7.65 1.97
C ALA A 156 11.07 8.66 2.52
N SER A 157 12.20 8.88 1.81
CA SER A 157 13.24 9.83 2.20
C SER A 157 12.77 11.28 2.25
N LYS A 158 11.71 11.64 1.52
CA LYS A 158 11.13 12.98 1.51
C LYS A 158 9.84 13.10 2.32
N ALA A 159 9.15 12.00 2.55
CA ALA A 159 7.84 11.99 3.17
C ALA A 159 7.80 12.74 4.51
N LEU A 160 8.79 12.51 5.38
CA LEU A 160 8.86 13.17 6.70
C LEU A 160 9.38 14.62 6.67
N THR A 161 9.88 15.08 5.53
CA THR A 161 10.38 16.47 5.39
C THR A 161 9.30 17.44 4.90
N VAL A 162 8.13 16.91 4.52
CA VAL A 162 6.99 17.68 4.04
C VAL A 162 5.78 17.49 4.93
N PRO A 163 4.89 18.48 5.06
CA PRO A 163 3.66 18.33 5.83
C PRO A 163 2.76 17.23 5.25
N THR A 164 2.18 16.38 6.10
CA THR A 164 1.29 15.30 5.67
C THR A 164 0.05 15.80 4.91
N LYS A 165 -0.37 17.03 5.12
CA LYS A 165 -1.50 17.64 4.38
C LYS A 165 -1.29 17.78 2.88
N ILE A 166 -0.02 17.68 2.40
CA ILE A 166 0.29 17.71 0.97
C ILE A 166 0.57 16.31 0.41
N TRP A 167 0.47 15.26 1.22
CA TRP A 167 0.55 13.88 0.73
C TRP A 167 -0.63 13.57 -0.20
N GLY A 168 -0.43 12.59 -1.07
CA GLY A 168 -1.51 11.96 -1.83
C GLY A 168 -2.43 11.15 -0.92
N SER A 169 -3.44 10.54 -1.51
CA SER A 169 -4.54 9.88 -0.79
C SER A 169 -4.12 8.60 -0.05
N ASN A 170 -2.99 7.97 -0.39
CA ASN A 170 -2.49 6.74 0.23
C ASN A 170 -3.54 5.61 0.30
N TRP A 171 -4.30 5.41 -0.77
CA TRP A 171 -5.37 4.41 -0.79
C TRP A 171 -4.86 2.99 -0.50
N LEU A 172 -3.66 2.63 -1.01
CA LEU A 172 -3.12 1.30 -0.73
C LEU A 172 -2.80 1.12 0.76
N GLY A 173 -2.22 2.13 1.40
CA GLY A 173 -2.01 2.11 2.85
C GLY A 173 -3.33 1.96 3.63
N GLN A 174 -4.39 2.66 3.19
CA GLN A 174 -5.72 2.58 3.81
C GLN A 174 -6.32 1.17 3.69
N VAL A 175 -6.33 0.57 2.48
CA VAL A 175 -6.90 -0.78 2.31
C VAL A 175 -6.11 -1.85 3.04
N LEU A 176 -4.77 -1.70 3.16
CA LEU A 176 -3.93 -2.59 3.95
C LEU A 176 -4.26 -2.50 5.46
N MET A 177 -4.45 -1.30 5.98
CA MET A 177 -4.86 -1.11 7.37
C MET A 177 -6.25 -1.70 7.63
N ASN A 178 -7.20 -1.50 6.72
CA ASN A 178 -8.53 -2.09 6.82
C ASN A 178 -8.48 -3.64 6.78
N ALA A 179 -7.67 -4.21 5.88
CA ALA A 179 -7.46 -5.65 5.81
C ALA A 179 -6.82 -6.19 7.10
N ARG A 180 -5.85 -5.47 7.69
CA ARG A 180 -5.24 -5.82 8.98
C ARG A 180 -6.28 -5.90 10.10
N GLU A 181 -7.15 -4.91 10.22
CA GLU A 181 -8.20 -4.90 11.25
C GLU A 181 -9.23 -6.02 11.00
N ARG A 182 -9.64 -6.24 9.76
CA ARG A 182 -10.55 -7.33 9.40
C ARG A 182 -9.97 -8.69 9.79
N ILE A 183 -8.72 -8.96 9.44
CA ILE A 183 -8.03 -10.20 9.78
C ILE A 183 -7.90 -10.40 11.31
N ARG A 184 -7.61 -9.33 12.07
CA ARG A 184 -7.62 -9.40 13.54
C ARG A 184 -8.96 -9.86 14.10
N HIS A 185 -10.03 -9.26 13.61
CA HIS A 185 -11.39 -9.62 14.05
C HIS A 185 -11.78 -11.06 13.66
N GLU A 186 -11.34 -11.55 12.50
CA GLU A 186 -11.55 -12.92 12.05
C GLU A 186 -10.80 -13.89 12.96
N ASP A 187 -9.52 -13.64 13.27
CA ASP A 187 -8.70 -14.45 14.17
C ASP A 187 -9.24 -14.50 15.59
N ASP A 188 -9.78 -13.39 16.10
CA ASP A 188 -10.38 -13.35 17.43
C ASP A 188 -11.68 -14.16 17.52
N LYS A 189 -12.47 -14.19 16.44
CA LYS A 189 -13.70 -15.01 16.38
C LYS A 189 -13.39 -16.50 16.27
N GLU A 190 -12.32 -16.90 15.58
CA GLU A 190 -11.92 -18.32 15.48
C GLU A 190 -11.35 -18.89 16.78
N ARG A 191 -10.96 -18.05 17.74
CA ARG A 191 -10.43 -18.44 19.05
C ARG A 191 -11.50 -18.59 20.13
N LEU A 192 -12.73 -18.15 19.86
CA LEU A 192 -13.87 -18.23 20.78
C LEU A 192 -14.74 -19.45 20.53
#